data_3c34a65455c0ae8a2d5055912418236f
#
_entry.id   3c34a65455c0ae8a2d5055912418236f
#
_cell.length_a   1.000
_cell.length_b   1.000
_cell.length_c   1.000
_cell.angle_alpha   90.00
_cell.angle_beta   90.00
_cell.angle_gamma   90.00
#
_symmetry.space_group_name_H-M   'P 1'
#
loop_
_entity.id
_entity.type
_entity.pdbx_description
1 polymer ?
#
loop_
_entity_poly.entity_id
_entity_poly.type
_entity_poly.pdbx_seq_one_letter_code
_entity_poly.pdbx_strand_id
1 'polypeptide(L)'
;MDKLNFLTAGIPLRAGNKGYEAGFKILDEMNLDGLELEFVRGVRISDKSRDAVSAATKVITAHAPFYVNLNAREEDKLEASVQRIIETAQVANELGGFSITFHAGYYLEQDAELVYNNIKSKIKETKSGLDRKQPAKLRSGEI
;
A
#
# COMPACT_ATOMS: atom_id res chain seq x y z
N MET A 1 14.21 -12.07 -1.46
CA MET A 1 13.20 -12.48 -2.47
C MET A 1 13.97 -12.94 -3.69
N ASP A 2 13.98 -14.24 -3.95
CA ASP A 2 14.85 -14.84 -4.98
C ASP A 2 14.16 -14.99 -6.34
N LYS A 3 12.91 -14.49 -6.47
CA LYS A 3 12.09 -14.61 -7.67
C LYS A 3 11.45 -13.26 -8.01
N LEU A 4 11.46 -12.90 -9.30
CA LEU A 4 10.69 -11.81 -9.83
C LEU A 4 9.20 -12.20 -9.83
N ASN A 5 8.33 -11.35 -9.28
CA ASN A 5 6.89 -11.56 -9.26
C ASN A 5 6.20 -10.54 -10.18
N PHE A 6 5.20 -11.00 -10.92
CA PHE A 6 4.38 -10.17 -11.81
C PHE A 6 2.98 -10.02 -11.23
N LEU A 7 2.57 -8.79 -10.99
CA LEU A 7 1.29 -8.44 -10.37
C LEU A 7 0.45 -7.57 -11.31
N THR A 8 -0.88 -7.62 -11.14
CA THR A 8 -1.79 -6.64 -11.75
C THR A 8 -2.02 -5.46 -10.82
N ALA A 9 -2.21 -4.26 -11.37
CA ALA A 9 -2.74 -3.12 -10.65
C ALA A 9 -4.26 -3.34 -10.48
N GLY A 10 -4.67 -3.70 -9.28
CA GLY A 10 -6.05 -4.05 -8.97
C GLY A 10 -6.54 -5.38 -9.54
N ILE A 11 -7.84 -5.60 -9.40
CA ILE A 11 -8.53 -6.81 -9.92
C ILE A 11 -8.48 -6.80 -11.45
N PRO A 12 -8.06 -7.90 -12.11
CA PRO A 12 -8.08 -7.99 -13.59
C PRO A 12 -9.43 -7.63 -14.19
N LEU A 13 -9.47 -6.82 -15.24
CA LEU A 13 -10.71 -6.36 -15.90
C LEU A 13 -11.61 -7.51 -16.33
N ARG A 14 -11.05 -8.67 -16.69
CA ARG A 14 -11.81 -9.89 -17.04
C ARG A 14 -12.70 -10.41 -15.90
N ALA A 15 -12.39 -10.06 -14.64
CA ALA A 15 -13.24 -10.43 -13.49
C ALA A 15 -14.52 -9.59 -13.43
N GLY A 16 -14.59 -8.46 -14.11
CA GLY A 16 -15.72 -7.53 -14.03
C GLY A 16 -16.01 -7.14 -12.57
N ASN A 17 -17.27 -7.16 -12.19
CA ASN A 17 -17.72 -6.78 -10.83
C ASN A 17 -17.78 -7.99 -9.86
N LYS A 18 -17.11 -9.11 -10.17
CA LYS A 18 -17.20 -10.34 -9.36
C LYS A 18 -16.26 -10.37 -8.15
N GLY A 19 -15.44 -9.32 -7.94
CA GLY A 19 -14.59 -9.14 -6.77
C GLY A 19 -13.29 -9.96 -6.79
N TYR A 20 -12.62 -10.00 -5.63
CA TYR A 20 -11.27 -10.56 -5.50
C TYR A 20 -11.20 -12.06 -5.78
N GLU A 21 -12.18 -12.86 -5.33
CA GLU A 21 -12.19 -14.31 -5.60
C GLU A 21 -12.11 -14.64 -7.11
N ALA A 22 -12.90 -13.92 -7.91
CA ALA A 22 -12.87 -14.08 -9.35
C ALA A 22 -11.58 -13.52 -9.96
N GLY A 23 -11.06 -12.42 -9.37
CA GLY A 23 -9.77 -11.85 -9.74
C GLY A 23 -8.63 -12.85 -9.57
N PHE A 24 -8.54 -13.51 -8.43
CA PHE A 24 -7.49 -14.50 -8.15
C PHE A 24 -7.56 -15.71 -9.10
N LYS A 25 -8.76 -16.21 -9.44
CA LYS A 25 -8.91 -17.27 -10.45
C LYS A 25 -8.35 -16.85 -11.80
N ILE A 26 -8.58 -15.60 -12.20
CA ILE A 26 -8.05 -15.08 -13.46
C ILE A 26 -6.53 -14.91 -13.40
N LEU A 27 -5.97 -14.52 -12.25
CA LEU A 27 -4.51 -14.49 -12.08
C LEU A 27 -3.90 -15.88 -12.24
N ASP A 28 -4.57 -16.93 -11.73
CA ASP A 28 -4.13 -18.31 -11.95
C ASP A 28 -4.14 -18.68 -13.43
N GLU A 29 -5.23 -18.38 -14.15
CA GLU A 29 -5.33 -18.60 -15.60
C GLU A 29 -4.26 -17.86 -16.41
N MET A 30 -3.88 -16.65 -15.95
CA MET A 30 -2.87 -15.81 -16.59
C MET A 30 -1.44 -16.14 -16.14
N ASN A 31 -1.28 -17.05 -15.18
CA ASN A 31 0.01 -17.42 -14.59
C ASN A 31 0.72 -16.22 -13.93
N LEU A 32 -0.06 -15.32 -13.28
CA LEU A 32 0.44 -14.15 -12.56
C LEU A 32 0.55 -14.44 -11.06
N ASP A 33 1.55 -13.80 -10.43
CA ASP A 33 1.93 -14.07 -9.06
C ASP A 33 1.03 -13.37 -8.02
N GLY A 34 0.38 -12.27 -8.39
CA GLY A 34 -0.44 -11.53 -7.43
C GLY A 34 -1.11 -10.28 -7.98
N LEU A 35 -1.57 -9.42 -7.07
CA LEU A 35 -2.14 -8.11 -7.41
C LEU A 35 -1.77 -7.05 -6.38
N GLU A 36 -1.87 -5.79 -6.80
CA GLU A 36 -1.80 -4.61 -5.95
C GLU A 36 -3.22 -4.18 -5.56
N LEU A 37 -3.48 -3.98 -4.27
CA LEU A 37 -4.73 -3.41 -3.76
C LEU A 37 -4.75 -1.91 -4.04
N GLU A 38 -5.75 -1.41 -4.76
CA GLU A 38 -5.86 -0.01 -5.16
C GLU A 38 -6.77 0.78 -4.21
N PHE A 39 -6.18 1.57 -3.30
CA PHE A 39 -6.91 2.45 -2.39
C PHE A 39 -7.11 3.86 -2.97
N VAL A 40 -7.90 3.97 -4.04
CA VAL A 40 -8.02 5.22 -4.82
C VAL A 40 -8.55 6.41 -3.99
N ARG A 41 -9.63 6.22 -3.21
CA ARG A 41 -10.33 7.30 -2.49
C ARG A 41 -10.29 7.16 -0.96
N GLY A 42 -9.44 6.30 -0.45
CA GLY A 42 -9.30 6.04 0.98
C GLY A 42 -9.05 4.57 1.25
N VAL A 43 -8.43 4.29 2.39
CA VAL A 43 -8.01 2.94 2.76
C VAL A 43 -9.23 2.17 3.29
N ARG A 44 -10.03 1.64 2.38
CA ARG A 44 -11.28 0.92 2.68
C ARG A 44 -11.35 -0.37 1.90
N ILE A 45 -11.67 -1.45 2.60
CA ILE A 45 -11.92 -2.77 2.02
C ILE A 45 -13.05 -3.44 2.82
N SER A 46 -14.03 -4.01 2.14
CA SER A 46 -15.16 -4.69 2.81
C SER A 46 -14.72 -6.00 3.46
N ASP A 47 -15.44 -6.46 4.49
CA ASP A 47 -15.11 -7.71 5.18
C ASP A 47 -15.04 -8.90 4.21
N LYS A 48 -16.01 -9.03 3.31
CA LYS A 48 -15.99 -10.04 2.27
C LYS A 48 -14.73 -9.98 1.40
N SER A 49 -14.27 -8.78 1.07
CA SER A 49 -13.03 -8.60 0.30
C SER A 49 -11.79 -8.92 1.14
N ARG A 50 -11.80 -8.59 2.44
CA ARG A 50 -10.73 -8.95 3.38
C ARG A 50 -10.56 -10.47 3.44
N ASP A 51 -11.67 -11.20 3.63
CA ASP A 51 -11.67 -12.66 3.70
C ASP A 51 -11.08 -13.26 2.42
N ALA A 52 -11.52 -12.79 1.25
CA ALA A 52 -11.03 -13.26 -0.04
C ALA A 52 -9.54 -13.00 -0.26
N VAL A 53 -9.05 -11.80 0.14
CA VAL A 53 -7.62 -11.45 0.00
C VAL A 53 -6.77 -12.23 0.98
N SER A 54 -7.18 -12.33 2.25
CA SER A 54 -6.44 -13.06 3.29
C SER A 54 -6.35 -14.57 3.02
N ALA A 55 -7.35 -15.14 2.35
CA ALA A 55 -7.35 -16.56 1.95
C ALA A 55 -6.53 -16.84 0.69
N ALA A 56 -6.08 -15.83 -0.02
CA ALA A 56 -5.35 -16.01 -1.27
C ALA A 56 -3.89 -16.42 -1.03
N THR A 57 -3.41 -17.37 -1.84
CA THR A 57 -1.99 -17.80 -1.86
C THR A 57 -1.16 -16.97 -2.86
N LYS A 58 -1.53 -15.71 -3.05
CA LYS A 58 -0.94 -14.79 -4.02
C LYS A 58 -0.12 -13.71 -3.32
N VAL A 59 0.83 -13.15 -4.05
CA VAL A 59 1.57 -11.97 -3.58
C VAL A 59 0.62 -10.77 -3.59
N ILE A 60 0.49 -10.12 -2.45
CA ILE A 60 -0.34 -8.93 -2.28
C ILE A 60 0.56 -7.73 -2.00
N THR A 61 0.33 -6.66 -2.71
CA THR A 61 0.86 -5.32 -2.40
C THR A 61 -0.29 -4.34 -2.28
N ALA A 62 -0.05 -3.12 -1.84
CA ALA A 62 -1.11 -2.11 -1.79
C ALA A 62 -0.61 -0.74 -2.24
N HIS A 63 -1.43 -0.03 -2.99
CA HIS A 63 -1.21 1.35 -3.39
C HIS A 63 -2.03 2.29 -2.51
N ALA A 64 -1.36 3.23 -1.85
CA ALA A 64 -2.01 4.27 -1.04
C ALA A 64 -2.82 5.24 -1.91
N PRO A 65 -3.78 5.97 -1.32
CA PRO A 65 -4.56 6.98 -2.05
C PRO A 65 -3.67 7.97 -2.81
N PHE A 66 -4.06 8.32 -4.02
CA PHE A 66 -3.26 9.15 -4.95
C PHE A 66 -2.97 10.58 -4.46
N TYR A 67 -3.75 11.08 -3.50
CA TYR A 67 -3.63 12.43 -2.93
C TYR A 67 -2.73 12.52 -1.69
N VAL A 68 -1.86 11.53 -1.46
CA VAL A 68 -0.75 11.64 -0.51
C VAL A 68 0.23 12.69 -0.99
N ASN A 69 0.64 13.60 -0.10
CA ASN A 69 1.66 14.61 -0.37
C ASN A 69 2.47 14.92 0.89
N LEU A 70 3.65 14.31 1.00
CA LEU A 70 4.58 14.54 2.12
C LEU A 70 5.38 15.85 2.01
N ASN A 71 5.10 16.65 0.97
CA ASN A 71 5.62 18.00 0.80
C ASN A 71 4.48 19.04 0.84
N ALA A 72 3.34 18.72 1.45
CA ALA A 72 2.26 19.68 1.64
C ALA A 72 2.72 20.85 2.51
N ARG A 73 2.27 22.07 2.15
CA ARG A 73 2.61 23.30 2.90
C ARG A 73 1.74 23.44 4.16
N GLU A 74 0.52 22.91 4.09
CA GLU A 74 -0.43 22.93 5.19
C GLU A 74 -0.23 21.71 6.09
N GLU A 75 -0.06 21.93 7.38
CA GLU A 75 0.27 20.88 8.35
C GLU A 75 -0.83 19.82 8.43
N ASP A 76 -2.09 20.21 8.40
CA ASP A 76 -3.25 19.30 8.40
C ASP A 76 -3.24 18.33 7.21
N LYS A 77 -2.86 18.81 6.02
CA LYS A 77 -2.73 17.98 4.81
C LYS A 77 -1.51 17.05 4.88
N LEU A 78 -0.44 17.53 5.49
CA LEU A 78 0.77 16.75 5.70
C LEU A 78 0.50 15.60 6.69
N GLU A 79 -0.10 15.90 7.84
CA GLU A 79 -0.51 14.89 8.84
C GLU A 79 -1.49 13.86 8.24
N ALA A 80 -2.49 14.32 7.50
CA ALA A 80 -3.44 13.44 6.81
C ALA A 80 -2.73 12.53 5.78
N SER A 81 -1.68 13.02 5.12
CA SER A 81 -0.90 12.21 4.18
C SER A 81 -0.09 11.12 4.90
N VAL A 82 0.56 11.46 6.00
CA VAL A 82 1.25 10.49 6.87
C VAL A 82 0.28 9.43 7.38
N GLN A 83 -0.90 9.85 7.86
CA GLN A 83 -1.91 8.92 8.38
C GLN A 83 -2.40 7.94 7.31
N ARG A 84 -2.62 8.39 6.07
CA ARG A 84 -3.01 7.52 4.94
C ARG A 84 -1.95 6.47 4.61
N ILE A 85 -0.67 6.82 4.67
CA ILE A 85 0.42 5.86 4.48
C ILE A 85 0.39 4.81 5.59
N ILE A 86 0.24 5.24 6.84
CA ILE A 86 0.17 4.34 8.00
C ILE A 86 -1.03 3.39 7.88
N GLU A 87 -2.22 3.90 7.56
CA GLU A 87 -3.43 3.09 7.36
C GLU A 87 -3.25 2.08 6.22
N THR A 88 -2.65 2.51 5.11
CA THR A 88 -2.35 1.60 3.98
C THR A 88 -1.42 0.47 4.42
N ALA A 89 -0.35 0.79 5.15
CA ALA A 89 0.58 -0.21 5.64
C ALA A 89 -0.07 -1.18 6.64
N GLN A 90 -0.92 -0.68 7.53
CA GLN A 90 -1.65 -1.51 8.49
C GLN A 90 -2.59 -2.49 7.80
N VAL A 91 -3.43 -1.99 6.88
CA VAL A 91 -4.37 -2.84 6.13
C VAL A 91 -3.63 -3.82 5.22
N ALA A 92 -2.56 -3.40 4.55
CA ALA A 92 -1.73 -4.32 3.77
C ALA A 92 -1.16 -5.43 4.64
N ASN A 93 -0.61 -5.11 5.81
CA ASN A 93 -0.06 -6.09 6.74
C ASN A 93 -1.12 -7.06 7.27
N GLU A 94 -2.32 -6.56 7.64
CA GLU A 94 -3.45 -7.40 8.07
C GLU A 94 -3.87 -8.43 7.01
N LEU A 95 -3.69 -8.09 5.73
CA LEU A 95 -4.05 -8.92 4.57
C LEU A 95 -2.88 -9.77 4.04
N GLY A 96 -1.77 -9.85 4.79
CA GLY A 96 -0.58 -10.57 4.34
C GLY A 96 0.19 -9.90 3.21
N GLY A 97 0.01 -8.60 3.02
CA GLY A 97 0.68 -7.83 1.99
C GLY A 97 2.18 -7.68 2.24
N PHE A 98 2.95 -7.76 1.15
CA PHE A 98 4.40 -7.72 1.15
C PHE A 98 4.96 -6.29 1.24
N SER A 99 4.32 -5.33 0.56
CA SER A 99 4.78 -3.94 0.48
C SER A 99 3.64 -2.97 0.18
N ILE A 100 3.92 -1.69 0.37
CA ILE A 100 3.05 -0.61 -0.08
C ILE A 100 3.78 0.30 -1.06
N THR A 101 3.00 0.90 -1.98
CA THR A 101 3.43 1.91 -2.94
C THR A 101 2.64 3.20 -2.69
N PHE A 102 3.25 4.37 -2.86
CA PHE A 102 2.56 5.65 -2.78
C PHE A 102 3.28 6.75 -3.58
N HIS A 103 2.54 7.74 -4.04
CA HIS A 103 3.10 8.97 -4.55
C HIS A 103 3.58 9.81 -3.37
N ALA A 104 4.88 10.09 -3.29
CA ALA A 104 5.45 10.71 -2.10
C ALA A 104 5.10 12.20 -1.96
N GLY A 105 4.89 12.92 -3.06
CA GLY A 105 4.54 14.34 -3.03
C GLY A 105 4.76 15.04 -4.36
N TYR A 106 4.57 16.37 -4.35
CA TYR A 106 4.68 17.26 -5.49
C TYR A 106 5.74 18.34 -5.23
N TYR A 107 6.37 18.83 -6.28
CA TYR A 107 7.38 19.89 -6.18
C TYR A 107 6.82 21.23 -5.71
N LEU A 108 5.58 21.58 -6.08
CA LEU A 108 4.89 22.82 -5.68
C LEU A 108 5.74 24.07 -5.98
N GLU A 109 6.42 24.10 -7.13
CA GLU A 109 7.33 25.20 -7.57
C GLU A 109 8.51 25.43 -6.61
N GLN A 110 8.85 24.45 -5.78
CA GLN A 110 9.99 24.49 -4.85
C GLN A 110 11.22 23.84 -5.49
N ASP A 111 12.39 24.15 -4.91
CA ASP A 111 13.65 23.52 -5.28
C ASP A 111 13.63 22.01 -5.06
N ALA A 112 14.17 21.24 -6.00
CA ALA A 112 14.10 19.78 -5.99
C ALA A 112 14.82 19.16 -4.78
N GLU A 113 15.94 19.74 -4.36
CA GLU A 113 16.71 19.24 -3.22
C GLU A 113 15.97 19.51 -1.91
N LEU A 114 15.35 20.68 -1.79
CA LEU A 114 14.49 21.00 -0.64
C LEU A 114 13.33 20.00 -0.53
N VAL A 115 12.62 19.75 -1.62
CA VAL A 115 11.50 18.79 -1.66
C VAL A 115 11.96 17.39 -1.33
N TYR A 116 13.08 16.95 -1.87
CA TYR A 116 13.67 15.65 -1.54
C TYR A 116 13.95 15.52 -0.03
N ASN A 117 14.56 16.53 0.58
CA ASN A 117 14.89 16.51 1.99
C ASN A 117 13.64 16.51 2.89
N ASN A 118 12.60 17.28 2.52
CA ASN A 118 11.31 17.29 3.22
C ASN A 118 10.65 15.90 3.20
N ILE A 119 10.49 15.33 2.02
CA ILE A 119 9.88 13.99 1.84
C ILE A 119 10.69 12.92 2.56
N LYS A 120 12.02 12.92 2.42
CA LYS A 120 12.92 11.97 3.11
C LYS A 120 12.77 12.01 4.63
N SER A 121 12.67 13.22 5.20
CA SER A 121 12.46 13.40 6.64
C SER A 121 11.12 12.80 7.07
N LYS A 122 10.04 13.11 6.35
CA LYS A 122 8.69 12.61 6.66
C LYS A 122 8.54 11.09 6.48
N ILE A 123 9.19 10.49 5.49
CA ILE A 123 9.24 9.02 5.35
C ILE A 123 9.92 8.37 6.56
N LYS A 124 11.03 8.92 7.02
CA LYS A 124 11.73 8.40 8.22
C LYS A 124 10.87 8.49 9.49
N GLU A 125 10.18 9.61 9.66
CA GLU A 125 9.25 9.82 10.77
C GLU A 125 8.08 8.83 10.72
N THR A 126 7.46 8.67 9.54
CA THR A 126 6.36 7.74 9.30
C THR A 126 6.77 6.30 9.61
N LYS A 127 7.95 5.86 9.13
CA LYS A 127 8.51 4.54 9.42
C LYS A 127 8.69 4.32 10.92
N SER A 128 9.29 5.28 11.63
CA SER A 128 9.46 5.19 13.09
C SER A 128 8.12 5.12 13.84
N GLY A 129 7.07 5.72 13.29
CA GLY A 129 5.70 5.63 13.81
C GLY A 129 5.07 4.24 13.60
N LEU A 130 5.33 3.61 12.47
CA LEU A 130 4.89 2.24 12.17
C LEU A 130 5.57 1.23 13.09
N ASP A 131 6.89 1.32 13.25
CA ASP A 131 7.67 0.41 14.08
C ASP A 131 7.19 0.41 15.55
N ARG A 132 6.74 1.56 16.05
CA ARG A 132 6.18 1.69 17.41
C ARG A 132 4.79 1.06 17.57
N LYS A 133 3.98 1.02 16.50
CA LYS A 133 2.60 0.50 16.52
C LYS A 133 2.51 -0.99 16.19
N GLN A 134 3.59 -1.61 15.72
CA GLN A 134 3.60 -3.05 15.43
C GLN A 134 3.69 -3.87 16.73
N PRO A 135 2.95 -5.01 16.84
CA PRO A 135 3.13 -5.96 17.93
C PRO A 135 4.56 -6.52 17.95
N ALA A 136 5.06 -6.85 19.13
CA ALA A 136 6.44 -7.29 19.35
C ALA A 136 6.92 -8.46 18.46
N LYS A 137 6.00 -9.33 18.04
CA LYS A 137 6.28 -10.49 17.17
C LYS A 137 6.71 -10.10 15.73
N LEU A 138 6.33 -8.92 15.25
CA LEU A 138 6.70 -8.44 13.92
C LEU A 138 7.99 -7.62 13.91
N ARG A 139 8.52 -7.28 15.11
CA ARG A 139 9.77 -6.51 15.24
C ARG A 139 11.03 -7.35 15.18
N SER A 140 10.92 -8.66 15.43
CA SER A 140 12.08 -9.53 15.60
C SER A 140 12.65 -10.12 14.31
N GLY A 141 12.03 -9.91 13.15
CA GLY A 141 12.58 -10.43 11.88
C GLY A 141 12.68 -11.96 11.80
N GLU A 142 12.05 -12.67 12.72
CA GLU A 142 11.96 -14.13 12.72
C GLU A 142 10.79 -14.56 11.80
N ILE A 143 11.10 -14.68 10.51
CA ILE A 143 10.41 -15.55 9.57
C ILE A 143 11.48 -16.39 8.86
#